data_16053a501c96087217cde4f9e5443f24
#
_entry.id   16053a501c96087217cde4f9e5443f24
#
_cell.length_a   1.000
_cell.length_b   1.000
_cell.length_c   1.000
_cell.angle_alpha   90.00
_cell.angle_beta   90.00
_cell.angle_gamma   90.00
#
_symmetry.space_group_name_H-M   'P 1'
#
loop_
_entity.id
_entity.type
_entity.pdbx_description
1 polymer ?
#
loop_
_entity_poly.entity_id
_entity_poly.type
_entity_poly.pdbx_seq_one_letter_code
_entity_poly.pdbx_strand_id
1 'polypeptide(L)'
;MSSAPHTPQTAPGITVATGDADETRALGARLARLLRAGDLVLLSGGLGAGKTTLAQGIGAALEVRGRVSSPTFIIARVHPALSDGPDLIHVDAYRITSLEEIDALDLDSSLDRAVTLVEWGEEKVEALSPNRLEIQVLRPHGAVRAGHPQADDVPAGVEHAAGSVTGEPVVDLGEVDDGNRTIIVRAVGPRWADVDLSPLAADASSQPGAPL
;
A
#
# COMPACT_ATOMS: atom_id res chain seq x y z
N MET A 1 -5.37 -23.56 33.52
CA MET A 1 -4.66 -22.26 33.44
C MET A 1 -5.13 -21.59 32.17
N SER A 2 -6.03 -20.62 32.32
CA SER A 2 -6.68 -19.96 31.18
C SER A 2 -5.78 -18.83 30.70
N SER A 3 -5.14 -18.98 29.54
CA SER A 3 -4.42 -17.87 28.89
C SER A 3 -5.44 -16.86 28.38
N ALA A 4 -5.41 -15.66 28.92
CA ALA A 4 -6.19 -14.55 28.40
C ALA A 4 -5.78 -14.27 26.94
N PRO A 5 -6.72 -13.87 26.06
CA PRO A 5 -6.39 -13.47 24.70
C PRO A 5 -5.46 -12.25 24.75
N HIS A 6 -4.27 -12.39 24.20
CA HIS A 6 -3.28 -11.32 24.10
C HIS A 6 -3.77 -10.39 22.99
N THR A 7 -4.35 -9.26 23.38
CA THR A 7 -4.67 -8.18 22.41
C THR A 7 -3.34 -7.65 21.87
N PRO A 8 -3.09 -7.67 20.56
CA PRO A 8 -1.86 -7.14 20.01
C PRO A 8 -1.73 -5.65 20.36
N GLN A 9 -0.63 -5.29 21.03
CA GLN A 9 -0.31 -3.89 21.30
C GLN A 9 0.01 -3.21 19.99
N THR A 10 -0.84 -2.26 19.60
CA THR A 10 -0.61 -1.39 18.45
C THR A 10 0.14 -0.15 18.94
N ALA A 11 1.33 0.07 18.42
CA ALA A 11 2.06 1.32 18.65
C ALA A 11 1.33 2.50 17.98
N PRO A 12 1.51 3.75 18.48
CA PRO A 12 0.95 4.92 17.82
C PRO A 12 1.45 4.98 16.37
N GLY A 13 0.53 5.16 15.43
CA GLY A 13 0.85 5.26 14.01
C GLY A 13 1.53 6.59 13.68
N ILE A 14 2.34 6.61 12.64
CA ILE A 14 2.92 7.82 12.06
C ILE A 14 2.24 8.14 10.73
N THR A 15 2.04 9.43 10.46
CA THR A 15 1.48 9.91 9.19
C THR A 15 2.54 10.69 8.44
N VAL A 16 2.75 10.34 7.17
CA VAL A 16 3.71 10.96 6.27
C VAL A 16 2.98 11.44 5.02
N ALA A 17 3.21 12.69 4.62
CA ALA A 17 2.76 13.20 3.34
C ALA A 17 3.88 13.05 2.30
N THR A 18 3.52 12.72 1.06
CA THR A 18 4.43 12.72 -0.10
C THR A 18 3.77 13.50 -1.23
N GLY A 19 4.54 14.33 -1.93
CA GLY A 19 4.05 15.20 -3.00
C GLY A 19 4.08 14.56 -4.39
N ASP A 20 4.83 13.46 -4.53
CA ASP A 20 4.96 12.77 -5.81
C ASP A 20 5.37 11.30 -5.65
N ALA A 21 5.56 10.64 -6.79
CA ALA A 21 5.94 9.22 -6.83
C ALA A 21 7.39 9.00 -6.36
N ASP A 22 8.29 9.95 -6.53
CA ASP A 22 9.69 9.81 -6.12
C ASP A 22 9.81 9.95 -4.60
N GLU A 23 9.08 10.86 -3.99
CA GLU A 23 8.97 10.96 -2.53
C GLU A 23 8.33 9.70 -1.92
N THR A 24 7.31 9.14 -2.60
CA THR A 24 6.70 7.88 -2.17
C THR A 24 7.71 6.72 -2.24
N ARG A 25 8.55 6.63 -3.28
CA ARG A 25 9.64 5.66 -3.36
C ARG A 25 10.70 5.90 -2.29
N ALA A 26 11.05 7.17 -2.04
CA ALA A 26 12.01 7.54 -0.99
C ALA A 26 11.50 7.13 0.41
N LEU A 27 10.20 7.26 0.68
CA LEU A 27 9.59 6.73 1.90
C LEU A 27 9.70 5.20 1.95
N GLY A 28 9.44 4.50 0.84
CA GLY A 28 9.64 3.06 0.72
C GLY A 28 11.07 2.64 1.06
N ALA A 29 12.06 3.40 0.58
CA ALA A 29 13.47 3.16 0.89
C ALA A 29 13.81 3.39 2.38
N ARG A 30 13.16 4.36 3.04
CA ARG A 30 13.31 4.56 4.49
C ARG A 30 12.68 3.39 5.27
N LEU A 31 11.50 2.93 4.86
CA LEU A 31 10.83 1.76 5.44
C LEU A 31 11.72 0.51 5.35
N ALA A 32 12.34 0.28 4.19
CA ALA A 32 13.20 -0.88 3.97
C ALA A 32 14.33 -1.01 5.00
N ARG A 33 14.86 0.10 5.51
CA ARG A 33 15.91 0.11 6.55
C ARG A 33 15.46 -0.43 7.90
N LEU A 34 14.15 -0.45 8.14
CA LEU A 34 13.55 -1.00 9.36
C LEU A 34 13.18 -2.47 9.20
N LEU A 35 13.06 -2.94 7.95
CA LEU A 35 12.63 -4.29 7.62
C LEU A 35 13.77 -5.29 7.70
N ARG A 36 13.42 -6.51 8.11
CA ARG A 36 14.31 -7.68 8.14
C ARG A 36 13.54 -8.92 7.71
N ALA A 37 14.25 -10.00 7.45
CA ALA A 37 13.65 -11.30 7.20
C ALA A 37 12.66 -11.67 8.31
N GLY A 38 11.50 -12.19 7.95
CA GLY A 38 10.39 -12.50 8.85
C GLY A 38 9.37 -11.38 9.05
N ASP A 39 9.62 -10.18 8.52
CA ASP A 39 8.67 -9.07 8.65
C ASP A 39 7.56 -9.15 7.59
N LEU A 40 6.31 -8.94 8.05
CA LEU A 40 5.13 -8.82 7.21
C LEU A 40 4.74 -7.34 7.06
N VAL A 41 4.49 -6.91 5.84
CA VAL A 41 4.03 -5.55 5.51
C VAL A 41 2.71 -5.63 4.77
N LEU A 42 1.64 -5.05 5.32
CA LEU A 42 0.34 -4.93 4.67
C LEU A 42 0.20 -3.57 4.04
N LEU A 43 -0.11 -3.52 2.75
CA LEU A 43 -0.38 -2.29 2.01
C LEU A 43 -1.86 -2.20 1.67
N SER A 44 -2.54 -1.21 2.23
CA SER A 44 -3.93 -0.88 1.95
C SER A 44 -4.10 0.46 1.22
N GLY A 45 -5.27 0.65 0.64
CA GLY A 45 -5.62 1.87 -0.08
C GLY A 45 -6.25 1.62 -1.44
N GLY A 46 -6.94 2.60 -2.00
CA GLY A 46 -7.68 2.51 -3.25
C GLY A 46 -6.83 2.12 -4.47
N LEU A 47 -7.49 1.81 -5.57
CA LEU A 47 -6.82 1.59 -6.84
C LEU A 47 -6.10 2.89 -7.26
N GLY A 48 -4.85 2.76 -7.72
CA GLY A 48 -4.03 3.93 -8.09
C GLY A 48 -3.51 4.76 -6.91
N ALA A 49 -3.75 4.38 -5.66
CA ALA A 49 -3.29 5.13 -4.49
C ALA A 49 -1.76 5.24 -4.36
N GLY A 50 -0.98 4.34 -5.00
CA GLY A 50 0.48 4.38 -4.94
C GLY A 50 1.11 3.24 -4.12
N LYS A 51 0.35 2.20 -3.77
CA LYS A 51 0.86 1.03 -3.05
C LYS A 51 2.08 0.40 -3.74
N THR A 52 1.94 0.12 -5.03
CA THR A 52 3.05 -0.44 -5.83
C THR A 52 4.22 0.53 -5.97
N THR A 53 3.99 1.85 -5.96
CA THR A 53 5.06 2.85 -5.95
C THR A 53 5.87 2.77 -4.65
N LEU A 54 5.20 2.62 -3.52
CA LEU A 54 5.86 2.40 -2.22
C LEU A 54 6.63 1.08 -2.21
N ALA A 55 6.01 -0.01 -2.73
CA ALA A 55 6.64 -1.32 -2.87
C ALA A 55 7.92 -1.27 -3.73
N GLN A 56 7.93 -0.47 -4.81
CA GLN A 56 9.11 -0.24 -5.64
C GLN A 56 10.26 0.37 -4.84
N GLY A 57 9.95 1.36 -3.99
CA GLY A 57 10.94 1.98 -3.11
C GLY A 57 11.52 1.00 -2.10
N ILE A 58 10.68 0.15 -1.51
CA ILE A 58 11.10 -0.92 -0.60
C ILE A 58 12.02 -1.90 -1.33
N GLY A 59 11.59 -2.44 -2.47
CA GLY A 59 12.37 -3.44 -3.21
C GLY A 59 13.70 -2.91 -3.74
N ALA A 60 13.74 -1.65 -4.18
CA ALA A 60 14.98 -1.01 -4.61
C ALA A 60 16.00 -0.89 -3.46
N ALA A 61 15.54 -0.53 -2.27
CA ALA A 61 16.40 -0.37 -1.10
C ALA A 61 16.79 -1.70 -0.44
N LEU A 62 16.01 -2.76 -0.62
CA LEU A 62 16.39 -4.14 -0.26
C LEU A 62 17.33 -4.76 -1.30
N GLU A 63 17.66 -4.04 -2.38
CA GLU A 63 18.53 -4.52 -3.47
C GLU A 63 18.06 -5.85 -4.06
N VAL A 64 16.75 -5.99 -4.32
CA VAL A 64 16.22 -7.21 -4.87
C VAL A 64 16.33 -7.27 -6.40
N ARG A 65 16.36 -8.49 -6.94
CA ARG A 65 16.47 -8.74 -8.38
C ARG A 65 15.22 -8.35 -9.12
N GLY A 66 15.40 -7.58 -10.19
CA GLY A 66 14.34 -7.21 -11.13
C GLY A 66 13.50 -6.04 -10.65
N ARG A 67 12.52 -5.66 -11.48
CA ARG A 67 11.62 -4.55 -11.17
C ARG A 67 10.44 -5.04 -10.34
N VAL A 68 10.17 -4.38 -9.21
CA VAL A 68 8.95 -4.59 -8.45
C VAL A 68 7.78 -3.96 -9.23
N SER A 69 6.76 -4.77 -9.51
CA SER A 69 5.52 -4.35 -10.16
C SER A 69 4.37 -5.14 -9.55
N SER A 70 3.16 -4.56 -9.50
CA SER A 70 2.01 -5.25 -8.91
C SER A 70 1.83 -6.64 -9.54
N PRO A 71 1.75 -7.71 -8.73
CA PRO A 71 1.57 -9.07 -9.20
C PRO A 71 0.10 -9.43 -9.42
N THR A 72 -0.76 -8.47 -9.78
CA THR A 72 -2.23 -8.61 -9.88
C THR A 72 -2.70 -9.86 -10.67
N PHE A 73 -1.91 -10.30 -11.65
CA PHE A 73 -2.24 -11.49 -12.46
C PHE A 73 -1.54 -12.78 -11.99
N ILE A 74 -0.47 -12.67 -11.20
CA ILE A 74 0.40 -13.79 -10.79
C ILE A 74 0.17 -14.14 -9.32
N ILE A 75 -0.53 -13.28 -8.59
CA ILE A 75 -0.85 -13.35 -7.15
C ILE A 75 0.40 -13.15 -6.26
N ALA A 76 1.48 -13.90 -6.44
CA ALA A 76 2.70 -13.78 -5.66
C ALA A 76 3.95 -13.81 -6.54
N ARG A 77 4.94 -12.98 -6.22
CA ARG A 77 6.24 -12.94 -6.89
C ARG A 77 7.35 -12.86 -5.86
N VAL A 78 8.32 -13.74 -6.00
CA VAL A 78 9.56 -13.70 -5.23
C VAL A 78 10.61 -12.89 -6.00
N HIS A 79 11.21 -11.92 -5.33
CA HIS A 79 12.34 -11.13 -5.78
C HIS A 79 13.55 -11.48 -4.90
N PRO A 80 14.48 -12.31 -5.38
CA PRO A 80 15.67 -12.67 -4.62
C PRO A 80 16.55 -11.46 -4.34
N ALA A 81 17.16 -11.39 -3.15
CA ALA A 81 18.16 -10.39 -2.84
C ALA A 81 19.39 -10.53 -3.74
N LEU A 82 20.03 -9.41 -4.07
CA LEU A 82 21.29 -9.36 -4.80
C LEU A 82 22.51 -9.29 -3.85
N SER A 83 22.23 -9.11 -2.55
CA SER A 83 23.21 -9.00 -1.48
C SER A 83 22.83 -9.96 -0.35
N ASP A 84 23.45 -9.82 0.83
CA ASP A 84 23.16 -10.62 2.02
C ASP A 84 21.84 -10.19 2.72
N GLY A 85 21.04 -9.32 2.10
CA GLY A 85 19.75 -8.88 2.58
C GLY A 85 18.64 -9.93 2.43
N PRO A 86 17.43 -9.64 2.92
CA PRO A 86 16.29 -10.52 2.76
C PRO A 86 15.73 -10.49 1.33
N ASP A 87 15.20 -11.62 0.89
CA ASP A 87 14.34 -11.66 -0.29
C ASP A 87 13.09 -10.81 -0.08
N LEU A 88 12.43 -10.40 -1.15
CA LEU A 88 11.11 -9.76 -1.10
C LEU A 88 10.08 -10.68 -1.76
N ILE A 89 9.06 -11.07 -0.98
CA ILE A 89 7.88 -11.74 -1.50
C ILE A 89 6.80 -10.67 -1.65
N HIS A 90 6.37 -10.41 -2.87
CA HIS A 90 5.32 -9.44 -3.18
C HIS A 90 4.05 -10.16 -3.61
N VAL A 91 2.97 -9.95 -2.85
CA VAL A 91 1.67 -10.60 -3.02
C VAL A 91 0.62 -9.53 -3.32
N ASP A 92 -0.29 -9.82 -4.25
CA ASP A 92 -1.51 -9.05 -4.47
C ASP A 92 -2.73 -9.94 -4.12
N ALA A 93 -3.31 -9.68 -2.95
CA ALA A 93 -4.44 -10.45 -2.43
C ALA A 93 -5.81 -9.93 -2.90
N TYR A 94 -5.86 -9.02 -3.89
CA TYR A 94 -7.12 -8.46 -4.40
C TYR A 94 -8.11 -9.54 -4.88
N ARG A 95 -7.58 -10.62 -5.47
CA ARG A 95 -8.38 -11.75 -6.00
C ARG A 95 -8.52 -12.91 -5.04
N ILE A 96 -7.82 -12.89 -3.92
CA ILE A 96 -7.88 -13.94 -2.92
C ILE A 96 -9.16 -13.75 -2.11
N THR A 97 -9.99 -14.79 -2.05
CA THR A 97 -11.30 -14.75 -1.41
C THR A 97 -11.38 -15.64 -0.17
N SER A 98 -10.42 -16.55 0.04
CA SER A 98 -10.41 -17.46 1.17
C SER A 98 -9.03 -17.60 1.81
N LEU A 99 -9.01 -18.05 3.06
CA LEU A 99 -7.77 -18.36 3.78
C LEU A 99 -7.03 -19.55 3.15
N GLU A 100 -7.77 -20.53 2.61
CA GLU A 100 -7.18 -21.68 1.94
C GLU A 100 -6.37 -21.28 0.70
N GLU A 101 -6.79 -20.23 -0.01
CA GLU A 101 -6.03 -19.69 -1.14
C GLU A 101 -4.72 -19.01 -0.68
N ILE A 102 -4.71 -18.41 0.51
CA ILE A 102 -3.49 -17.84 1.11
C ILE A 102 -2.56 -18.96 1.55
N ASP A 103 -3.09 -19.98 2.23
CA ASP A 103 -2.33 -21.15 2.66
C ASP A 103 -1.69 -21.87 1.46
N ALA A 104 -2.40 -21.93 0.32
CA ALA A 104 -1.90 -22.51 -0.93
C ALA A 104 -0.71 -21.75 -1.54
N LEU A 105 -0.46 -20.49 -1.15
CA LEU A 105 0.73 -19.74 -1.56
C LEU A 105 1.99 -20.18 -0.82
N ASP A 106 1.87 -21.02 0.21
CA ASP A 106 2.97 -21.53 1.05
C ASP A 106 3.93 -20.42 1.53
N LEU A 107 3.34 -19.28 1.92
CA LEU A 107 4.12 -18.12 2.37
C LEU A 107 4.91 -18.46 3.64
N ASP A 108 4.36 -19.30 4.51
CA ASP A 108 4.96 -19.70 5.77
C ASP A 108 6.35 -20.29 5.62
N SER A 109 6.58 -21.06 4.55
CA SER A 109 7.88 -21.70 4.29
C SER A 109 9.00 -20.70 3.96
N SER A 110 8.64 -19.50 3.57
CA SER A 110 9.56 -18.46 3.11
C SER A 110 9.62 -17.24 4.03
N LEU A 111 8.68 -17.10 4.98
CA LEU A 111 8.60 -15.94 5.88
C LEU A 111 9.91 -15.68 6.62
N ASP A 112 10.59 -16.71 7.11
CA ASP A 112 11.80 -16.56 7.92
C ASP A 112 12.99 -15.98 7.17
N ARG A 113 12.97 -15.98 5.83
CA ARG A 113 14.09 -15.53 4.97
C ARG A 113 13.76 -14.32 4.14
N ALA A 114 12.51 -13.91 4.08
CA ALA A 114 12.03 -12.84 3.23
C ALA A 114 11.31 -11.76 4.02
N VAL A 115 11.23 -10.58 3.44
CA VAL A 115 10.19 -9.60 3.76
C VAL A 115 8.99 -9.93 2.90
N THR A 116 7.82 -10.15 3.52
CA THR A 116 6.58 -10.40 2.81
C THR A 116 5.75 -9.12 2.75
N LEU A 117 5.48 -8.65 1.55
CA LEU A 117 4.67 -7.46 1.29
C LEU A 117 3.39 -7.87 0.59
N VAL A 118 2.24 -7.54 1.20
CA VAL A 118 0.92 -7.93 0.70
C VAL A 118 0.08 -6.69 0.41
N GLU A 119 -0.30 -6.50 -0.86
CA GLU A 119 -1.32 -5.52 -1.26
C GLU A 119 -2.71 -6.15 -1.12
N TRP A 120 -3.70 -5.39 -0.63
CA TRP A 120 -5.10 -5.82 -0.46
C TRP A 120 -5.29 -7.01 0.51
N GLY A 121 -4.40 -7.14 1.50
CA GLY A 121 -4.39 -8.25 2.44
C GLY A 121 -5.22 -8.06 3.70
N GLU A 122 -5.95 -6.94 3.84
CA GLU A 122 -6.75 -6.63 5.03
C GLU A 122 -7.78 -7.75 5.29
N GLU A 123 -7.93 -8.11 6.57
CA GLU A 123 -8.82 -9.16 7.06
C GLU A 123 -8.48 -10.58 6.54
N LYS A 124 -7.35 -10.74 5.84
CA LYS A 124 -6.96 -12.01 5.21
C LYS A 124 -5.64 -12.57 5.75
N VAL A 125 -4.64 -11.72 5.95
CA VAL A 125 -3.26 -12.16 6.21
C VAL A 125 -2.73 -11.76 7.58
N GLU A 126 -3.53 -11.13 8.43
CA GLU A 126 -3.13 -10.73 9.79
C GLU A 126 -2.78 -11.95 10.67
N ALA A 127 -3.38 -13.11 10.36
CA ALA A 127 -3.11 -14.36 11.05
C ALA A 127 -1.72 -14.95 10.72
N LEU A 128 -1.11 -14.57 9.57
CA LEU A 128 0.21 -15.06 9.16
C LEU A 128 1.32 -14.59 10.10
N SER A 129 1.17 -13.41 10.70
CA SER A 129 2.17 -12.92 11.65
C SER A 129 1.55 -12.00 12.70
N PRO A 130 1.86 -12.24 13.99
CA PRO A 130 1.51 -11.31 15.06
C PRO A 130 2.34 -10.01 14.98
N ASN A 131 3.41 -10.00 14.18
CA ASN A 131 4.32 -8.87 14.02
C ASN A 131 4.22 -8.35 12.59
N ARG A 132 3.71 -7.14 12.40
CA ARG A 132 3.55 -6.58 11.06
C ARG A 132 3.56 -5.05 11.05
N LEU A 133 3.84 -4.48 9.89
CA LEU A 133 3.55 -3.09 9.58
C LEU A 133 2.26 -3.03 8.76
N GLU A 134 1.32 -2.22 9.19
CA GLU A 134 0.11 -1.88 8.45
C GLU A 134 0.30 -0.50 7.85
N ILE A 135 0.26 -0.40 6.53
CA ILE A 135 0.53 0.83 5.80
C ILE A 135 -0.67 1.16 4.92
N GLN A 136 -1.32 2.27 5.23
CA GLN A 136 -2.43 2.76 4.45
C GLN A 136 -1.96 3.91 3.55
N VAL A 137 -2.17 3.76 2.24
CA VAL A 137 -1.85 4.78 1.24
C VAL A 137 -3.14 5.45 0.79
N LEU A 138 -3.29 6.73 1.12
CA LEU A 138 -4.45 7.54 0.80
C LEU A 138 -4.09 8.55 -0.29
N ARG A 139 -4.90 8.59 -1.34
CA ARG A 139 -4.89 9.66 -2.32
C ARG A 139 -5.88 10.73 -1.84
N PRO A 140 -5.49 12.01 -1.72
CA PRO A 140 -6.45 13.06 -1.47
C PRO A 140 -7.48 13.05 -2.61
N HIS A 141 -8.73 12.82 -2.29
CA HIS A 141 -9.80 13.09 -3.23
C HIS A 141 -9.88 14.61 -3.33
N GLY A 142 -9.78 15.16 -4.52
CA GLY A 142 -10.14 16.55 -4.76
C GLY A 142 -11.49 16.79 -4.08
N ALA A 143 -11.61 17.86 -3.29
CA ALA A 143 -12.82 18.16 -2.57
C ALA A 143 -13.96 18.18 -3.59
N VAL A 144 -14.76 17.12 -3.61
CA VAL A 144 -16.05 17.12 -4.29
C VAL A 144 -16.82 18.21 -3.56
N ARG A 145 -16.93 19.39 -4.15
CA ARG A 145 -17.92 20.37 -3.73
C ARG A 145 -19.23 19.61 -3.75
N ALA A 146 -19.76 19.34 -2.59
CA ALA A 146 -21.12 18.91 -2.41
C ALA A 146 -22.05 20.05 -2.89
N GLY A 147 -22.21 20.14 -4.20
CA GLY A 147 -23.27 20.85 -4.86
C GLY A 147 -24.44 19.89 -4.86
N HIS A 148 -25.32 20.03 -3.89
CA HIS A 148 -26.67 19.51 -4.01
C HIS A 148 -27.27 20.09 -5.29
N PRO A 149 -27.69 19.31 -6.29
CA PRO A 149 -28.63 19.82 -7.28
C PRO A 149 -29.97 19.97 -6.54
N GLN A 150 -30.37 21.23 -6.29
CA GLN A 150 -31.75 21.52 -5.96
C GLN A 150 -32.61 21.09 -7.17
N ALA A 151 -33.57 20.23 -6.88
CA ALA A 151 -34.60 19.79 -7.79
C ALA A 151 -35.62 20.92 -7.99
N ASP A 152 -35.29 21.93 -8.78
CA ASP A 152 -36.24 22.92 -9.27
C ASP A 152 -35.58 23.66 -10.45
N ASP A 153 -35.52 22.98 -11.59
CA ASP A 153 -35.46 23.63 -12.93
C ASP A 153 -35.58 22.53 -14.00
N VAL A 154 -36.79 22.05 -14.18
CA VAL A 154 -37.15 21.32 -15.40
C VAL A 154 -38.06 22.26 -16.22
N PRO A 155 -37.59 22.87 -17.32
CA PRO A 155 -38.49 23.47 -18.27
C PRO A 155 -39.22 22.36 -19.02
N ALA A 156 -40.56 22.41 -18.93
CA ALA A 156 -41.45 21.55 -19.70
C ALA A 156 -41.32 21.85 -21.20
N GLY A 157 -41.21 20.77 -21.97
CA GLY A 157 -41.56 20.75 -23.41
C GLY A 157 -40.35 20.72 -24.34
N VAL A 158 -40.03 19.51 -24.87
CA VAL A 158 -39.76 19.28 -26.28
C VAL A 158 -40.03 17.79 -26.59
N GLU A 159 -40.80 17.58 -27.66
CA GLU A 159 -41.31 16.33 -28.16
C GLU A 159 -40.23 15.40 -28.76
N HIS A 160 -40.58 14.14 -28.85
CA HIS A 160 -39.89 12.99 -29.42
C HIS A 160 -39.21 13.23 -30.78
N ALA A 161 -37.92 12.87 -30.86
CA ALA A 161 -37.35 12.34 -32.09
C ALA A 161 -36.47 11.14 -31.75
N ALA A 162 -36.86 9.97 -32.27
CA ALA A 162 -36.12 8.73 -32.15
C ALA A 162 -34.79 8.84 -32.95
N GLY A 163 -33.68 8.73 -32.28
CA GLY A 163 -32.35 8.65 -32.86
C GLY A 163 -31.44 7.86 -31.94
N SER A 164 -31.22 6.58 -32.31
CA SER A 164 -30.25 5.68 -31.66
C SER A 164 -28.86 6.28 -31.76
N VAL A 165 -28.30 6.67 -30.59
CA VAL A 165 -26.86 6.87 -30.42
C VAL A 165 -26.45 6.11 -29.15
N THR A 166 -25.77 4.99 -29.38
CA THR A 166 -25.06 4.27 -28.35
C THR A 166 -23.84 5.10 -27.92
N GLY A 167 -24.06 6.04 -27.02
CA GLY A 167 -23.02 6.77 -26.32
C GLY A 167 -22.72 6.02 -25.02
N GLU A 168 -21.60 5.32 -24.97
CA GLU A 168 -21.05 4.91 -23.67
C GLU A 168 -20.84 6.17 -22.83
N PRO A 169 -21.10 6.12 -21.50
CA PRO A 169 -20.82 7.25 -20.64
C PRO A 169 -19.31 7.52 -20.71
N VAL A 170 -18.95 8.66 -21.26
CA VAL A 170 -17.59 9.21 -21.15
C VAL A 170 -17.41 9.49 -19.67
N VAL A 171 -16.72 8.60 -19.00
CA VAL A 171 -16.24 8.83 -17.63
C VAL A 171 -15.24 9.97 -17.77
N ASP A 172 -15.63 11.15 -17.30
CA ASP A 172 -14.72 12.28 -17.19
C ASP A 172 -13.59 11.89 -16.22
N LEU A 173 -12.44 11.50 -16.76
CA LEU A 173 -11.22 11.21 -16.02
C LEU A 173 -10.49 12.50 -15.59
N GLY A 174 -11.22 13.59 -15.43
CA GLY A 174 -10.72 14.93 -15.12
C GLY A 174 -10.20 15.15 -13.71
N GLU A 175 -9.97 14.11 -12.89
CA GLU A 175 -9.14 14.27 -11.71
C GLU A 175 -7.66 14.13 -12.10
N VAL A 176 -7.04 15.26 -12.33
CA VAL A 176 -5.57 15.36 -12.43
C VAL A 176 -5.00 14.80 -11.15
N ASP A 177 -4.27 13.69 -11.24
CA ASP A 177 -3.50 13.14 -10.10
C ASP A 177 -2.38 14.15 -9.79
N ASP A 178 -2.55 14.90 -8.70
CA ASP A 178 -1.57 15.89 -8.24
C ASP A 178 -0.31 15.25 -7.62
N GLY A 179 -0.26 13.91 -7.58
CA GLY A 179 0.85 13.15 -7.00
C GLY A 179 0.84 13.08 -5.49
N ASN A 180 0.07 13.92 -4.80
CA ASN A 180 0.03 13.97 -3.35
C ASN A 180 -0.53 12.68 -2.74
N ARG A 181 0.12 12.17 -1.69
CA ARG A 181 -0.33 11.01 -0.91
C ARG A 181 -0.21 11.28 0.58
N THR A 182 -1.12 10.71 1.34
CA THR A 182 -1.01 10.60 2.80
C THR A 182 -0.79 9.13 3.14
N ILE A 183 0.31 8.83 3.79
CA ILE A 183 0.71 7.47 4.11
C ILE A 183 0.71 7.30 5.63
N ILE A 184 -0.10 6.39 6.12
CA ILE A 184 -0.22 6.09 7.55
C ILE A 184 0.47 4.76 7.80
N VAL A 185 1.47 4.75 8.68
CA VAL A 185 2.21 3.54 9.06
C VAL A 185 1.88 3.21 10.51
N ARG A 186 1.41 2.00 10.75
CA ARG A 186 1.15 1.44 12.08
C ARG A 186 1.98 0.20 12.29
N ALA A 187 2.58 0.10 13.45
CA ALA A 187 3.35 -1.07 13.86
C ALA A 187 2.53 -1.93 14.82
N VAL A 188 2.46 -3.22 14.58
CA VAL A 188 1.68 -4.19 15.36
C VAL A 188 2.60 -5.30 15.83
N GLY A 189 2.54 -5.60 17.12
CA GLY A 189 3.25 -6.72 17.74
C GLY A 189 4.59 -6.36 18.37
N PRO A 190 5.10 -7.26 19.25
CA PRO A 190 6.29 -7.01 20.07
C PRO A 190 7.57 -6.77 19.28
N ARG A 191 7.68 -7.28 18.04
CA ARG A 191 8.82 -7.02 17.15
C ARG A 191 9.05 -5.52 16.92
N TRP A 192 7.98 -4.72 17.00
CA TRP A 192 7.99 -3.30 16.67
C TRP A 192 7.95 -2.40 17.90
N ALA A 193 7.89 -2.96 19.13
CA ALA A 193 7.68 -2.20 20.35
C ALA A 193 8.76 -1.14 20.61
N ASP A 194 10.02 -1.45 20.25
CA ASP A 194 11.17 -0.58 20.48
C ASP A 194 11.71 0.04 19.17
N VAL A 195 10.94 -0.07 18.06
CA VAL A 195 11.35 0.50 16.77
C VAL A 195 10.87 1.93 16.66
N ASP A 196 11.82 2.87 16.52
CA ASP A 196 11.52 4.27 16.27
C ASP A 196 11.08 4.46 14.81
N LEU A 197 9.82 4.87 14.60
CA LEU A 197 9.26 5.19 13.30
C LEU A 197 9.47 6.67 12.91
N SER A 198 9.95 7.53 13.81
CA SER A 198 10.13 8.97 13.56
C SER A 198 11.01 9.31 12.34
N PRO A 199 12.04 8.51 11.98
CA PRO A 199 12.83 8.76 10.77
C PRO A 199 12.03 8.66 9.46
N LEU A 200 10.85 8.04 9.49
CA LEU A 200 9.98 7.97 8.32
C LEU A 200 9.37 9.33 7.97
N ALA A 201 9.18 10.20 8.98
CA ALA A 201 8.63 11.55 8.81
C ALA A 201 9.68 12.59 8.39
N ALA A 202 10.97 12.26 8.43
CA ALA A 202 12.03 13.20 8.05
C ALA A 202 11.95 13.48 6.54
N ASP A 203 11.87 14.78 6.19
CA ASP A 203 11.85 15.23 4.81
C ASP A 203 13.08 14.76 4.02
N ALA A 204 12.87 14.38 2.75
CA ALA A 204 13.92 13.97 1.83
C ALA A 204 14.97 15.10 1.56
N SER A 205 14.70 16.33 2.01
CA SER A 205 15.55 17.52 1.86
C SER A 205 16.77 17.55 2.80
N SER A 206 16.96 16.58 3.69
CA SER A 206 18.09 16.52 4.62
C SER A 206 19.07 15.38 4.30
N GLN A 207 19.48 15.21 3.05
CA GLN A 207 20.70 14.42 2.78
C GLN A 207 21.93 15.28 3.09
N PRO A 208 22.82 14.88 4.03
CA PRO A 208 24.14 15.48 4.14
C PRO A 208 24.88 15.16 2.85
N GLY A 209 25.38 16.21 2.19
CA GLY A 209 26.09 16.13 0.93
C GLY A 209 27.16 15.03 0.95
N ALA A 210 27.21 14.24 -0.12
CA ALA A 210 28.30 13.32 -0.38
C ALA A 210 29.61 14.13 -0.44
N PRO A 211 30.71 13.70 0.20
CA PRO A 211 32.01 14.32 0.02
C PRO A 211 32.50 14.08 -1.41
N LEU A 212 33.04 15.16 -2.03
CA LEU A 212 33.69 15.16 -3.33
C LEU A 212 34.90 14.22 -3.37
#